data_a590d148b688283259184c88efb63bfb
#
_entry.id   a590d148b688283259184c88efb63bfb
#
_cell.length_a   1.000
_cell.length_b   1.000
_cell.length_c   1.000
_cell.angle_alpha   90.00
_cell.angle_beta   90.00
_cell.angle_gamma   90.00
#
_symmetry.space_group_name_H-M   'P 1'
#
loop_
_entity.id
_entity.type
_entity.pdbx_description
1 polymer ?
#
loop_
_entity_poly.entity_id
_entity_poly.type
_entity_poly.pdbx_seq_one_letter_code
_entity_poly.pdbx_strand_id
1 'polypeptide(L)'
;MTLQRDVPAAPSGSPNSPRAWWPIPLYPLAPPLALTVVLWATSVLPLWLLVRPVALIIAVTLAVTVTLALVLRDRDRGALAATALVLAAMVQDLRPMAALASVAAVIVIDGSLHRGRPNRFGRPLTRGLSVLGGSLLLVSVATTVQSGAVQGAVAELRAEMDAPPRADAYNSSTPDIFLILLDGYPGDDAMAELDPAYDRDRFANALTDRGFTFARNSRSNYLLTRLTLASMFSGRHLADVPELQRPNENPAEASRTLRDFADDGAIWRQLGAAGMDRFSISSGWAQLGQRRVERVVEPPQLSEFEVVLLRSTGIGTIVGKLAPTAGPTQVADRIRTTLSDAVNIASERHDRPRFVFVHVPAPHEPWVFGADGEINADTPGGYLEKFHGGESLTPEQR
;
A
#
# COMPACT_ATOMS: atom_id res chain seq x y z
N MET A 1 -19.74 84.55 -16.43
CA MET A 1 -19.64 83.28 -17.17
C MET A 1 -18.71 82.37 -16.35
N THR A 2 -19.29 81.67 -15.40
CA THR A 2 -18.56 80.91 -14.37
C THR A 2 -18.54 79.41 -14.86
N LEU A 3 -17.38 78.92 -15.20
CA LEU A 3 -17.19 77.52 -15.59
C LEU A 3 -17.16 76.64 -14.31
N GLN A 4 -18.23 75.91 -14.12
CA GLN A 4 -18.34 74.89 -13.10
C GLN A 4 -17.63 73.63 -13.64
N ARG A 5 -16.52 73.21 -12.99
CA ARG A 5 -15.82 71.97 -13.30
C ARG A 5 -16.58 70.81 -12.61
N ASP A 6 -17.16 69.97 -13.41
CA ASP A 6 -17.69 68.68 -12.97
C ASP A 6 -16.54 67.79 -12.49
N VAL A 7 -16.52 67.45 -11.21
CA VAL A 7 -15.64 66.44 -10.65
C VAL A 7 -16.34 65.09 -10.80
N PRO A 8 -15.73 64.12 -11.50
CA PRO A 8 -16.36 62.78 -11.61
C PRO A 8 -16.41 62.10 -10.23
N ALA A 9 -17.59 61.66 -9.85
CA ALA A 9 -17.83 60.89 -8.62
C ALA A 9 -16.99 59.60 -8.64
N ALA A 10 -16.23 59.36 -7.59
CA ALA A 10 -15.51 58.13 -7.36
C ALA A 10 -16.50 56.95 -7.35
N PRO A 11 -16.19 55.80 -7.98
CA PRO A 11 -17.07 54.64 -7.95
C PRO A 11 -17.19 54.13 -6.52
N SER A 12 -18.40 54.16 -5.98
CA SER A 12 -18.79 53.55 -4.71
C SER A 12 -18.77 52.03 -4.84
N GLY A 13 -17.57 51.45 -4.76
CA GLY A 13 -17.42 50.03 -4.63
C GLY A 13 -17.98 49.57 -3.29
N SER A 14 -19.11 48.86 -3.32
CA SER A 14 -19.72 48.27 -2.12
C SER A 14 -18.72 47.36 -1.40
N PRO A 15 -18.51 47.53 -0.08
CA PRO A 15 -17.57 46.70 0.69
C PRO A 15 -18.01 45.23 0.89
N ASN A 16 -19.14 44.83 0.37
CA ASN A 16 -19.79 43.55 0.65
C ASN A 16 -20.01 42.64 -0.56
N SER A 17 -19.07 42.59 -1.51
CA SER A 17 -19.07 41.45 -2.41
C SER A 17 -18.69 40.19 -1.60
N PRO A 18 -19.51 39.11 -1.60
CA PRO A 18 -19.12 37.88 -0.94
C PRO A 18 -17.78 37.45 -1.49
N ARG A 19 -16.74 37.42 -0.62
CA ARG A 19 -15.41 36.96 -1.00
C ARG A 19 -15.58 35.55 -1.57
N ALA A 20 -15.26 35.37 -2.85
CA ALA A 20 -15.32 34.08 -3.51
C ALA A 20 -14.48 33.08 -2.69
N TRP A 21 -15.12 32.08 -2.09
CA TRP A 21 -14.51 31.03 -1.28
C TRP A 21 -13.68 30.05 -2.16
N TRP A 22 -13.85 30.11 -3.46
CA TRP A 22 -13.17 29.25 -4.45
C TRP A 22 -12.28 30.08 -5.38
N PRO A 23 -11.12 29.51 -5.81
CA PRO A 23 -10.59 28.20 -5.49
C PRO A 23 -9.84 28.16 -4.14
N ILE A 24 -9.97 27.02 -3.41
CA ILE A 24 -9.14 26.71 -2.24
C ILE A 24 -7.73 26.39 -2.73
N PRO A 25 -6.67 26.89 -2.04
CA PRO A 25 -5.30 26.56 -2.41
C PRO A 25 -5.01 25.06 -2.26
N LEU A 26 -4.42 24.44 -3.29
CA LEU A 26 -4.17 22.99 -3.33
C LEU A 26 -2.72 22.62 -2.95
N TYR A 27 -1.85 23.58 -2.72
CA TYR A 27 -0.45 23.29 -2.39
C TYR A 27 -0.22 22.45 -1.13
N PRO A 28 -1.15 22.35 -0.14
CA PRO A 28 -1.00 21.40 0.97
C PRO A 28 -0.97 19.94 0.54
N LEU A 29 -1.50 19.61 -0.65
CA LEU A 29 -1.46 18.25 -1.23
C LEU A 29 -0.07 17.87 -1.77
N ALA A 30 0.74 18.85 -2.16
CA ALA A 30 1.96 18.58 -2.88
C ALA A 30 2.99 17.72 -2.12
N PRO A 31 3.32 18.00 -0.84
CA PRO A 31 4.31 17.22 -0.12
C PRO A 31 3.93 15.73 0.06
N PRO A 32 2.73 15.38 0.56
CA PRO A 32 2.38 13.98 0.76
C PRO A 32 2.19 13.22 -0.54
N LEU A 33 1.70 13.85 -1.61
CA LEU A 33 1.61 13.21 -2.92
C LEU A 33 3.00 12.99 -3.52
N ALA A 34 3.91 13.95 -3.40
CA ALA A 34 5.28 13.80 -3.87
C ALA A 34 5.99 12.64 -3.16
N LEU A 35 5.89 12.54 -1.83
CA LEU A 35 6.42 11.42 -1.06
C LEU A 35 5.86 10.08 -1.54
N THR A 36 4.55 10.00 -1.71
CA THR A 36 3.86 8.77 -2.14
C THR A 36 4.35 8.34 -3.53
N VAL A 37 4.46 9.27 -4.47
CA VAL A 37 4.93 9.00 -5.84
C VAL A 37 6.39 8.55 -5.84
N VAL A 38 7.26 9.21 -5.06
CA VAL A 38 8.68 8.84 -4.98
C VAL A 38 8.85 7.45 -4.34
N LEU A 39 8.18 7.17 -3.23
CA LEU A 39 8.23 5.84 -2.59
C LEU A 39 7.73 4.75 -3.53
N TRP A 40 6.65 4.99 -4.27
CA TRP A 40 6.16 4.05 -5.26
C TRP A 40 7.18 3.82 -6.39
N ALA A 41 7.74 4.88 -6.96
CA ALA A 41 8.69 4.80 -8.08
C ALA A 41 9.96 4.03 -7.72
N THR A 42 10.44 4.17 -6.47
CA THR A 42 11.63 3.46 -5.98
C THR A 42 11.36 2.00 -5.61
N SER A 43 10.10 1.65 -5.36
CA SER A 43 9.71 0.30 -4.92
C SER A 43 9.37 -0.66 -6.06
N VAL A 44 9.28 -0.17 -7.31
CA VAL A 44 8.91 -0.96 -8.52
C VAL A 44 7.57 -1.72 -8.32
N LEU A 45 6.59 -1.05 -7.74
CA LEU A 45 5.29 -1.62 -7.39
C LEU A 45 4.23 -1.37 -8.45
N PRO A 46 3.18 -2.22 -8.55
CA PRO A 46 2.04 -1.98 -9.42
C PRO A 46 1.34 -0.66 -9.15
N LEU A 47 0.85 0.00 -10.20
CA LEU A 47 0.23 1.33 -10.11
C LEU A 47 -1.06 1.33 -9.26
N TRP A 48 -1.82 0.25 -9.27
CA TRP A 48 -3.08 0.13 -8.53
C TRP A 48 -2.91 0.30 -7.01
N LEU A 49 -1.72 -0.01 -6.46
CA LEU A 49 -1.42 0.19 -5.04
C LEU A 49 -1.44 1.67 -4.61
N LEU A 50 -1.33 2.60 -5.56
CA LEU A 50 -1.45 4.04 -5.30
C LEU A 50 -2.89 4.51 -5.10
N VAL A 51 -3.88 3.79 -5.62
CA VAL A 51 -5.26 4.29 -5.69
C VAL A 51 -5.81 4.62 -4.30
N ARG A 52 -5.74 3.68 -3.36
CA ARG A 52 -6.27 3.88 -2.00
C ARG A 52 -5.49 4.93 -1.20
N PRO A 53 -4.14 4.86 -1.10
CA PRO A 53 -3.40 5.87 -0.34
C PRO A 53 -3.49 7.26 -0.96
N VAL A 54 -3.45 7.41 -2.28
CA VAL A 54 -3.62 8.71 -2.93
C VAL A 54 -5.01 9.28 -2.67
N ALA A 55 -6.07 8.48 -2.80
CA ALA A 55 -7.43 8.91 -2.50
C ALA A 55 -7.58 9.36 -1.04
N LEU A 56 -7.02 8.62 -0.09
CA LEU A 56 -7.04 8.98 1.33
C LEU A 56 -6.24 10.25 1.62
N ILE A 57 -5.04 10.39 1.06
CA ILE A 57 -4.23 11.61 1.20
C ILE A 57 -4.98 12.83 0.69
N ILE A 58 -5.58 12.75 -0.50
CA ILE A 58 -6.37 13.83 -1.08
C ILE A 58 -7.55 14.16 -0.17
N ALA A 59 -8.34 13.15 0.23
CA ALA A 59 -9.54 13.35 1.03
C ALA A 59 -9.21 13.99 2.40
N VAL A 60 -8.23 13.45 3.11
CA VAL A 60 -7.84 13.94 4.45
C VAL A 60 -7.23 15.34 4.35
N THR A 61 -6.30 15.57 3.42
CA THR A 61 -5.65 16.88 3.27
C THR A 61 -6.65 17.96 2.87
N LEU A 62 -7.58 17.67 1.97
CA LEU A 62 -8.63 18.59 1.60
C LEU A 62 -9.60 18.84 2.76
N ALA A 63 -10.01 17.80 3.48
CA ALA A 63 -10.88 17.95 4.65
C ALA A 63 -10.26 18.85 5.70
N VAL A 64 -8.98 18.65 6.04
CA VAL A 64 -8.24 19.50 6.99
C VAL A 64 -8.14 20.94 6.46
N THR A 65 -7.79 21.11 5.18
CA THR A 65 -7.64 22.45 4.58
C THR A 65 -8.97 23.22 4.57
N VAL A 66 -10.06 22.56 4.16
CA VAL A 66 -11.40 23.15 4.14
C VAL A 66 -11.87 23.51 5.54
N THR A 67 -11.72 22.60 6.50
CA THR A 67 -12.12 22.81 7.89
C THR A 67 -11.40 24.02 8.47
N LEU A 68 -10.08 24.09 8.32
CA LEU A 68 -9.30 25.23 8.81
C LEU A 68 -9.66 26.53 8.08
N ALA A 69 -9.89 26.49 6.78
CA ALA A 69 -10.34 27.66 6.02
C ALA A 69 -11.71 28.20 6.52
N LEU A 70 -12.64 27.28 6.82
CA LEU A 70 -13.96 27.61 7.36
C LEU A 70 -13.86 28.17 8.80
N VAL A 71 -13.11 27.48 9.67
CA VAL A 71 -12.91 27.92 11.07
C VAL A 71 -12.27 29.29 11.13
N LEU A 72 -11.23 29.54 10.34
CA LEU A 72 -10.50 30.80 10.30
C LEU A 72 -11.19 31.88 9.45
N ARG A 73 -12.21 31.49 8.66
CA ARG A 73 -12.87 32.36 7.67
C ARG A 73 -11.89 33.04 6.71
N ASP A 74 -10.76 32.35 6.45
CA ASP A 74 -9.69 32.80 5.56
C ASP A 74 -9.03 31.56 4.92
N ARG A 75 -9.21 31.43 3.62
CA ARG A 75 -8.71 30.27 2.86
C ARG A 75 -7.18 30.18 2.83
N ASP A 76 -6.50 31.34 2.75
CA ASP A 76 -5.03 31.40 2.68
C ASP A 76 -4.42 31.00 4.04
N ARG A 77 -4.97 31.50 5.15
CA ARG A 77 -4.58 31.07 6.51
C ARG A 77 -4.90 29.61 6.75
N GLY A 78 -6.07 29.15 6.33
CA GLY A 78 -6.46 27.73 6.43
C GLY A 78 -5.51 26.82 5.71
N ALA A 79 -5.14 27.14 4.48
CA ALA A 79 -4.20 26.34 3.69
C ALA A 79 -2.77 26.39 4.27
N LEU A 80 -2.31 27.53 4.80
CA LEU A 80 -1.01 27.64 5.49
C LEU A 80 -0.96 26.75 6.74
N ALA A 81 -1.99 26.82 7.59
CA ALA A 81 -2.09 25.99 8.77
C ALA A 81 -2.16 24.48 8.40
N ALA A 82 -2.95 24.15 7.38
CA ALA A 82 -3.03 22.77 6.87
C ALA A 82 -1.66 22.27 6.36
N THR A 83 -0.92 23.11 5.63
CA THR A 83 0.43 22.74 5.17
C THR A 83 1.37 22.47 6.34
N ALA A 84 1.37 23.32 7.36
CA ALA A 84 2.20 23.13 8.53
C ALA A 84 1.84 21.81 9.27
N LEU A 85 0.53 21.48 9.37
CA LEU A 85 0.09 20.21 9.96
C LEU A 85 0.47 19.01 9.10
N VAL A 86 0.32 19.11 7.78
CA VAL A 86 0.71 18.03 6.85
C VAL A 86 2.22 17.78 6.92
N LEU A 87 3.03 18.85 6.90
CA LEU A 87 4.47 18.72 7.05
C LEU A 87 4.85 18.15 8.43
N ALA A 88 4.16 18.58 9.50
CA ALA A 88 4.36 17.98 10.81
C ALA A 88 4.07 16.46 10.81
N ALA A 89 2.98 16.06 10.16
CA ALA A 89 2.61 14.65 10.04
C ALA A 89 3.62 13.83 9.23
N MET A 90 4.34 14.43 8.28
CA MET A 90 5.35 13.77 7.46
C MET A 90 6.71 13.59 8.14
N VAL A 91 7.01 14.34 9.19
CA VAL A 91 8.30 14.29 9.87
C VAL A 91 8.27 13.21 10.94
N GLN A 92 9.22 12.28 10.89
CA GLN A 92 9.32 11.15 11.84
C GLN A 92 9.87 11.56 13.21
N ASP A 93 10.74 12.57 13.26
CA ASP A 93 11.29 13.09 14.52
C ASP A 93 10.27 14.01 15.22
N LEU A 94 10.04 13.72 16.50
CA LEU A 94 9.06 14.44 17.34
C LEU A 94 9.41 15.92 17.55
N ARG A 95 10.68 16.32 17.53
CA ARG A 95 11.09 17.72 17.75
C ARG A 95 10.68 18.63 16.58
N PRO A 96 11.09 18.38 15.32
CA PRO A 96 10.63 19.20 14.20
C PRO A 96 9.12 19.03 13.95
N MET A 97 8.53 17.88 14.26
CA MET A 97 7.09 17.69 14.20
C MET A 97 6.37 18.66 15.16
N ALA A 98 6.81 18.74 16.42
CA ALA A 98 6.26 19.68 17.41
C ALA A 98 6.45 21.13 16.99
N ALA A 99 7.61 21.47 16.41
CA ALA A 99 7.86 22.82 15.88
C ALA A 99 6.88 23.20 14.77
N LEU A 100 6.67 22.32 13.78
CA LEU A 100 5.72 22.55 12.69
C LEU A 100 4.27 22.62 13.20
N ALA A 101 3.89 21.75 14.13
CA ALA A 101 2.58 21.79 14.78
C ALA A 101 2.37 23.11 15.54
N SER A 102 3.42 23.65 16.20
CA SER A 102 3.37 24.94 16.86
C SER A 102 3.18 26.09 15.86
N VAL A 103 3.82 26.04 14.69
CA VAL A 103 3.58 27.01 13.60
C VAL A 103 2.11 26.97 13.17
N ALA A 104 1.53 25.78 12.98
CA ALA A 104 0.12 25.67 12.67
C ALA A 104 -0.76 26.26 13.77
N ALA A 105 -0.46 25.97 15.04
CA ALA A 105 -1.20 26.51 16.17
C ALA A 105 -1.13 28.06 16.21
N VAL A 106 0.04 28.66 15.99
CA VAL A 106 0.20 30.11 15.90
C VAL A 106 -0.65 30.68 14.78
N ILE A 107 -0.66 30.09 13.59
CA ILE A 107 -1.49 30.56 12.47
C ILE A 107 -2.98 30.47 12.83
N VAL A 108 -3.41 29.39 13.50
CA VAL A 108 -4.81 29.23 13.95
C VAL A 108 -5.19 30.24 15.00
N ILE A 109 -4.34 30.48 15.99
CA ILE A 109 -4.57 31.47 17.05
C ILE A 109 -4.64 32.87 16.45
N ASP A 110 -3.65 33.29 15.64
CA ASP A 110 -3.63 34.60 14.97
C ASP A 110 -4.89 34.79 14.10
N GLY A 111 -5.21 33.78 13.28
CA GLY A 111 -6.39 33.83 12.43
C GLY A 111 -7.69 33.91 13.22
N SER A 112 -7.76 33.29 14.40
CA SER A 112 -8.93 33.35 15.28
C SER A 112 -9.10 34.69 15.94
N LEU A 113 -7.99 35.31 16.39
CA LEU A 113 -7.99 36.65 17.02
C LEU A 113 -8.28 37.74 16.00
N HIS A 114 -7.83 37.59 14.77
CA HIS A 114 -7.94 38.62 13.72
C HIS A 114 -8.96 38.22 12.63
N ARG A 115 -10.03 37.53 13.00
CA ARG A 115 -11.09 37.15 12.07
C ARG A 115 -11.66 38.37 11.31
N GLY A 116 -11.69 38.23 9.97
CA GLY A 116 -12.23 39.29 9.11
C GLY A 116 -11.24 40.40 8.72
N ARG A 117 -10.03 40.43 9.30
CA ARG A 117 -8.99 41.38 8.87
C ARG A 117 -8.25 40.83 7.65
N PRO A 118 -7.95 41.68 6.63
CA PRO A 118 -7.26 41.24 5.43
C PRO A 118 -5.83 40.77 5.78
N ASN A 119 -5.49 39.53 5.37
CA ASN A 119 -4.13 39.03 5.49
C ASN A 119 -3.28 39.59 4.33
N ARG A 120 -2.45 40.59 4.62
CA ARG A 120 -1.60 41.23 3.60
C ARG A 120 -0.50 40.28 3.06
N PHE A 121 -0.05 39.35 3.88
CA PHE A 121 1.01 38.40 3.52
C PHE A 121 0.48 37.07 2.98
N GLY A 122 -0.80 36.72 3.20
CA GLY A 122 -1.37 35.44 2.82
C GLY A 122 -1.33 35.17 1.31
N ARG A 123 -1.79 36.11 0.51
CA ARG A 123 -1.87 35.95 -0.95
C ARG A 123 -0.52 35.74 -1.65
N PRO A 124 0.51 36.58 -1.42
CA PRO A 124 1.83 36.38 -2.05
C PRO A 124 2.46 35.05 -1.56
N LEU A 125 2.35 34.73 -0.28
CA LEU A 125 2.87 33.48 0.28
C LEU A 125 2.14 32.26 -0.29
N THR A 126 0.82 32.29 -0.39
CA THR A 126 0.02 31.24 -1.03
C THR A 126 0.42 31.04 -2.49
N ARG A 127 0.66 32.12 -3.25
CA ARG A 127 1.14 32.01 -4.64
C ARG A 127 2.53 31.38 -4.69
N GLY A 128 3.46 31.82 -3.86
CA GLY A 128 4.81 31.24 -3.76
C GLY A 128 4.76 29.74 -3.44
N LEU A 129 3.99 29.35 -2.42
CA LEU A 129 3.81 27.95 -2.03
C LEU A 129 3.11 27.12 -3.11
N SER A 130 2.16 27.71 -3.85
CA SER A 130 1.51 27.02 -4.97
C SER A 130 2.51 26.72 -6.10
N VAL A 131 3.41 27.67 -6.40
CA VAL A 131 4.49 27.46 -7.39
C VAL A 131 5.45 26.38 -6.88
N LEU A 132 5.91 26.47 -5.63
CA LEU A 132 6.82 25.48 -5.04
C LEU A 132 6.20 24.09 -4.99
N GLY A 133 4.94 23.99 -4.56
CA GLY A 133 4.21 22.72 -4.53
C GLY A 133 4.03 22.13 -5.92
N GLY A 134 3.65 22.95 -6.90
CA GLY A 134 3.56 22.52 -8.30
C GLY A 134 4.92 22.06 -8.86
N SER A 135 5.99 22.76 -8.55
CA SER A 135 7.36 22.40 -8.95
C SER A 135 7.79 21.06 -8.29
N LEU A 136 7.50 20.88 -7.01
CA LEU A 136 7.79 19.64 -6.29
C LEU A 136 7.09 18.44 -6.93
N LEU A 137 5.80 18.56 -7.23
CA LEU A 137 5.05 17.51 -7.92
C LEU A 137 5.60 17.26 -9.32
N LEU A 138 5.90 18.31 -10.07
CA LEU A 138 6.47 18.18 -11.40
C LEU A 138 7.81 17.44 -11.40
N VAL A 139 8.71 17.80 -10.48
CA VAL A 139 10.00 17.11 -10.32
C VAL A 139 9.78 15.66 -9.90
N SER A 140 8.88 15.38 -8.95
CA SER A 140 8.58 14.00 -8.53
C SER A 140 8.02 13.15 -9.67
N VAL A 141 7.14 13.69 -10.48
CA VAL A 141 6.61 13.02 -11.67
C VAL A 141 7.72 12.83 -12.72
N ALA A 142 8.53 13.86 -12.98
CA ALA A 142 9.61 13.79 -13.97
C ALA A 142 10.64 12.71 -13.59
N THR A 143 11.07 12.66 -12.32
CA THR A 143 11.99 11.63 -11.84
C THR A 143 11.38 10.23 -11.93
N THR A 144 10.08 10.10 -11.65
CA THR A 144 9.34 8.84 -11.78
C THR A 144 9.26 8.38 -13.24
N VAL A 145 9.03 9.30 -14.18
CA VAL A 145 9.03 8.97 -15.62
C VAL A 145 10.44 8.53 -16.06
N GLN A 146 11.47 9.23 -15.61
CA GLN A 146 12.86 8.88 -15.93
C GLN A 146 13.31 7.54 -15.36
N SER A 147 12.78 7.13 -14.21
CA SER A 147 13.11 5.84 -13.60
C SER A 147 12.54 4.62 -14.33
N GLY A 148 11.71 4.81 -15.35
CA GLY A 148 11.03 3.73 -16.07
C GLY A 148 9.83 3.13 -15.34
N ALA A 149 9.50 3.60 -14.14
CA ALA A 149 8.37 3.09 -13.35
C ALA A 149 7.02 3.29 -14.05
N VAL A 150 6.83 4.43 -14.71
CA VAL A 150 5.60 4.73 -15.48
C VAL A 150 5.47 3.83 -16.70
N GLN A 151 6.57 3.63 -17.45
CA GLN A 151 6.56 2.75 -18.63
C GLN A 151 6.25 1.31 -18.23
N GLY A 152 6.82 0.85 -17.11
CA GLY A 152 6.52 -0.46 -16.54
C GLY A 152 5.05 -0.59 -16.16
N ALA A 153 4.50 0.39 -15.43
CA ALA A 153 3.10 0.40 -15.01
C ALA A 153 2.12 0.45 -16.19
N VAL A 154 2.43 1.22 -17.25
CA VAL A 154 1.62 1.27 -18.47
C VAL A 154 1.67 -0.06 -19.23
N ALA A 155 2.85 -0.69 -19.31
CA ALA A 155 2.98 -2.01 -19.92
C ALA A 155 2.16 -3.07 -19.17
N GLU A 156 2.18 -3.02 -17.83
CA GLU A 156 1.40 -3.90 -16.97
C GLU A 156 -0.12 -3.73 -17.19
N LEU A 157 -0.61 -2.48 -17.19
CA LEU A 157 -2.02 -2.19 -17.50
C LEU A 157 -2.44 -2.66 -18.90
N ARG A 158 -1.59 -2.52 -19.91
CA ARG A 158 -1.86 -3.04 -21.24
C ARG A 158 -1.93 -4.56 -21.26
N ALA A 159 -1.00 -5.23 -20.58
CA ALA A 159 -1.00 -6.68 -20.48
C ALA A 159 -2.23 -7.22 -19.72
N GLU A 160 -2.74 -6.48 -18.71
CA GLU A 160 -4.01 -6.81 -18.05
C GLU A 160 -5.20 -6.70 -19.03
N MET A 161 -5.20 -5.68 -19.89
CA MET A 161 -6.25 -5.48 -20.91
C MET A 161 -6.19 -6.49 -22.06
N ASP A 162 -4.99 -6.97 -22.40
CA ASP A 162 -4.73 -7.91 -23.50
C ASP A 162 -4.79 -9.38 -23.04
N ALA A 163 -5.34 -9.64 -21.85
CA ALA A 163 -5.46 -11.01 -21.34
C ALA A 163 -6.19 -11.91 -22.36
N PRO A 164 -5.66 -13.11 -22.67
CA PRO A 164 -6.26 -13.96 -23.69
C PRO A 164 -7.70 -14.35 -23.29
N PRO A 165 -8.61 -14.44 -24.27
CA PRO A 165 -9.98 -14.82 -24.01
C PRO A 165 -10.02 -16.21 -23.36
N ARG A 166 -10.87 -16.33 -22.36
CA ARG A 166 -11.11 -17.57 -21.65
C ARG A 166 -11.82 -18.60 -22.54
N ALA A 167 -11.47 -19.86 -22.42
CA ALA A 167 -12.23 -20.91 -23.06
C ALA A 167 -13.64 -21.03 -22.45
N ASP A 168 -14.66 -21.15 -23.30
CA ASP A 168 -16.04 -21.31 -22.83
C ASP A 168 -16.37 -22.76 -22.44
N ALA A 169 -15.56 -23.73 -22.94
CA ALA A 169 -15.75 -25.13 -22.66
C ALA A 169 -15.05 -25.53 -21.36
N TYR A 170 -15.80 -26.09 -20.42
CA TYR A 170 -15.29 -26.70 -19.20
C TYR A 170 -15.94 -28.07 -18.98
N ASN A 171 -15.27 -28.93 -18.22
CA ASN A 171 -15.84 -30.19 -17.79
C ASN A 171 -16.55 -29.99 -16.45
N SER A 172 -17.87 -30.21 -16.40
CA SER A 172 -18.69 -30.03 -15.19
C SER A 172 -18.28 -30.96 -14.02
N SER A 173 -17.47 -31.99 -14.28
CA SER A 173 -16.92 -32.87 -13.26
C SER A 173 -15.54 -32.43 -12.74
N THR A 174 -14.97 -31.34 -13.27
CA THR A 174 -13.69 -30.82 -12.79
C THR A 174 -13.90 -30.17 -11.41
N PRO A 175 -13.16 -30.60 -10.37
CA PRO A 175 -13.31 -30.04 -9.04
C PRO A 175 -12.68 -28.65 -8.97
N ASP A 176 -13.09 -27.87 -7.96
CA ASP A 176 -12.37 -26.68 -7.55
C ASP A 176 -10.97 -27.04 -7.02
N ILE A 177 -9.98 -26.20 -7.30
CA ILE A 177 -8.62 -26.35 -6.83
C ILE A 177 -8.27 -25.14 -5.95
N PHE A 178 -7.94 -25.38 -4.68
CA PHE A 178 -7.43 -24.37 -3.76
C PHE A 178 -5.93 -24.59 -3.56
N LEU A 179 -5.12 -23.64 -4.02
CA LEU A 179 -3.68 -23.59 -3.74
C LEU A 179 -3.44 -22.63 -2.57
N ILE A 180 -3.29 -23.17 -1.36
CA ILE A 180 -3.03 -22.40 -0.16
C ILE A 180 -1.53 -22.41 0.12
N LEU A 181 -0.89 -21.26 -0.01
CA LEU A 181 0.52 -21.06 0.29
C LEU A 181 0.66 -20.44 1.68
N LEU A 182 1.25 -21.20 2.61
CA LEU A 182 1.68 -20.71 3.92
C LEU A 182 3.12 -20.20 3.77
N ASP A 183 3.30 -18.89 3.79
CA ASP A 183 4.61 -18.29 3.51
C ASP A 183 5.55 -18.43 4.70
N GLY A 184 6.78 -18.83 4.42
CA GLY A 184 7.79 -19.06 5.44
C GLY A 184 7.57 -20.34 6.25
N TYR A 185 6.66 -21.26 5.85
CA TYR A 185 6.47 -22.51 6.57
C TYR A 185 7.71 -23.42 6.39
N PRO A 186 8.45 -23.69 7.46
CA PRO A 186 9.67 -24.49 7.36
C PRO A 186 9.36 -25.99 7.25
N GLY A 187 10.29 -26.73 6.67
CA GLY A 187 10.19 -28.19 6.67
C GLY A 187 10.35 -28.77 8.07
N ASP A 188 9.81 -29.99 8.28
CA ASP A 188 9.85 -30.68 9.57
C ASP A 188 11.27 -30.84 10.15
N ASP A 189 12.29 -31.01 9.29
CA ASP A 189 13.68 -31.13 9.72
C ASP A 189 14.21 -29.81 10.29
N ALA A 190 13.92 -28.70 9.61
CA ALA A 190 14.31 -27.36 10.09
C ALA A 190 13.59 -26.99 11.40
N MET A 191 12.30 -27.34 11.53
CA MET A 191 11.56 -27.14 12.78
C MET A 191 12.16 -27.93 13.93
N ALA A 192 12.54 -29.19 13.69
CA ALA A 192 13.14 -30.02 14.73
C ALA A 192 14.56 -29.59 15.15
N GLU A 193 15.28 -28.88 14.25
CA GLU A 193 16.56 -28.24 14.60
C GLU A 193 16.34 -27.00 15.49
N LEU A 194 15.27 -26.23 15.23
CA LEU A 194 14.92 -25.03 15.97
C LEU A 194 14.33 -25.35 17.34
N ASP A 195 13.46 -26.35 17.40
CA ASP A 195 12.79 -26.81 18.61
C ASP A 195 12.84 -28.35 18.70
N PRO A 196 13.71 -28.92 19.54
CA PRO A 196 13.77 -30.36 19.75
C PRO A 196 12.48 -30.98 20.31
N ALA A 197 11.56 -30.18 20.87
CA ALA A 197 10.26 -30.62 21.36
C ALA A 197 9.18 -30.56 20.28
N TYR A 198 9.51 -30.11 19.07
CA TYR A 198 8.56 -30.01 17.96
C TYR A 198 8.00 -31.38 17.59
N ASP A 199 6.68 -31.52 17.67
CA ASP A 199 5.95 -32.71 17.25
C ASP A 199 5.75 -32.73 15.73
N ARG A 200 6.64 -33.42 15.02
CA ARG A 200 6.63 -33.55 13.53
C ARG A 200 5.35 -34.16 13.00
N ASP A 201 4.65 -34.94 13.80
CA ASP A 201 3.48 -35.71 13.34
C ASP A 201 2.16 -34.97 13.61
N ARG A 202 2.13 -34.04 14.52
CA ARG A 202 0.89 -33.34 14.92
C ARG A 202 0.16 -32.71 13.74
N PHE A 203 0.85 -31.88 12.96
CA PHE A 203 0.25 -31.19 11.82
C PHE A 203 -0.02 -32.16 10.65
N ALA A 204 0.94 -33.03 10.34
CA ALA A 204 0.81 -34.03 9.29
C ALA A 204 -0.38 -34.96 9.53
N ASN A 205 -0.54 -35.48 10.75
CA ASN A 205 -1.67 -36.33 11.11
C ASN A 205 -3.00 -35.58 11.06
N ALA A 206 -3.03 -34.32 11.55
CA ALA A 206 -4.23 -33.48 11.47
C ALA A 206 -4.71 -33.24 10.01
N LEU A 207 -3.81 -33.13 9.05
CA LEU A 207 -4.13 -33.06 7.63
C LEU A 207 -4.57 -34.42 7.08
N THR A 208 -3.83 -35.47 7.39
CA THR A 208 -4.11 -36.83 6.89
C THR A 208 -5.48 -37.31 7.37
N ASP A 209 -5.85 -37.06 8.62
CA ASP A 209 -7.17 -37.38 9.18
C ASP A 209 -8.32 -36.67 8.45
N ARG A 210 -8.02 -35.59 7.73
CA ARG A 210 -8.95 -34.81 6.89
C ARG A 210 -8.89 -35.19 5.41
N GLY A 211 -8.16 -36.27 5.06
CA GLY A 211 -8.05 -36.78 3.69
C GLY A 211 -6.95 -36.11 2.85
N PHE A 212 -6.07 -35.33 3.44
CA PHE A 212 -4.92 -34.79 2.72
C PHE A 212 -3.80 -35.85 2.61
N THR A 213 -3.03 -35.79 1.53
CA THR A 213 -1.75 -36.47 1.41
C THR A 213 -0.63 -35.54 1.83
N PHE A 214 0.18 -35.91 2.81
CA PHE A 214 1.27 -35.11 3.31
C PHE A 214 2.62 -35.55 2.73
N ALA A 215 3.30 -34.64 2.03
CA ALA A 215 4.61 -34.89 1.43
C ALA A 215 5.74 -34.30 2.31
N ARG A 216 6.36 -35.16 3.15
CA ARG A 216 7.33 -34.74 4.17
C ARG A 216 8.64 -34.13 3.64
N ASN A 217 9.06 -34.51 2.43
CA ASN A 217 10.34 -34.11 1.85
C ASN A 217 10.21 -33.01 0.79
N SER A 218 9.12 -32.25 0.82
CA SER A 218 8.91 -31.14 -0.10
C SER A 218 9.90 -30.01 0.18
N ARG A 219 10.41 -29.40 -0.90
CA ARG A 219 11.30 -28.24 -0.82
C ARG A 219 10.84 -27.21 -1.84
N SER A 220 10.97 -25.92 -1.49
CA SER A 220 10.77 -24.85 -2.45
C SER A 220 11.95 -24.78 -3.42
N ASN A 221 11.69 -24.33 -4.66
CA ASN A 221 12.75 -24.16 -5.66
C ASN A 221 13.72 -23.02 -5.29
N TYR A 222 13.27 -22.04 -4.53
CA TYR A 222 14.02 -20.83 -4.20
C TYR A 222 13.75 -20.39 -2.76
N LEU A 223 14.71 -19.67 -2.17
CA LEU A 223 14.60 -19.14 -0.81
C LEU A 223 13.66 -17.92 -0.71
N LEU A 224 13.45 -17.19 -1.81
CA LEU A 224 12.62 -15.99 -1.83
C LEU A 224 11.26 -16.31 -2.45
N THR A 225 10.19 -15.92 -1.79
CA THR A 225 8.80 -16.17 -2.21
C THR A 225 8.53 -15.69 -3.63
N ARG A 226 9.00 -14.50 -4.01
CA ARG A 226 8.84 -13.97 -5.38
C ARG A 226 9.49 -14.85 -6.46
N LEU A 227 10.63 -15.48 -6.16
CA LEU A 227 11.29 -16.40 -7.08
C LEU A 227 10.55 -17.74 -7.15
N THR A 228 10.10 -18.23 -5.99
CA THR A 228 9.32 -19.47 -5.90
C THR A 228 8.01 -19.36 -6.68
N LEU A 229 7.24 -18.28 -6.48
CA LEU A 229 5.99 -18.04 -7.19
C LEU A 229 6.20 -17.89 -8.71
N ALA A 230 7.21 -17.11 -9.11
CA ALA A 230 7.55 -16.93 -10.52
C ALA A 230 7.92 -18.27 -11.17
N SER A 231 8.74 -19.11 -10.51
CA SER A 231 9.10 -20.45 -10.98
C SER A 231 7.88 -21.37 -11.04
N MET A 232 7.08 -21.40 -9.99
CA MET A 232 5.91 -22.26 -9.87
C MET A 232 4.87 -21.94 -10.96
N PHE A 233 4.48 -20.68 -11.10
CA PHE A 233 3.43 -20.29 -12.05
C PHE A 233 3.93 -20.25 -13.51
N SER A 234 5.22 -20.00 -13.74
CA SER A 234 5.79 -20.14 -15.09
C SER A 234 6.03 -21.62 -15.49
N GLY A 235 6.05 -22.55 -14.53
CA GLY A 235 6.35 -23.97 -14.76
C GLY A 235 7.80 -24.24 -15.17
N ARG A 236 8.76 -23.37 -14.79
CA ARG A 236 10.17 -23.45 -15.19
C ARG A 236 11.13 -22.97 -14.10
N HIS A 237 12.36 -23.45 -14.16
CA HIS A 237 13.43 -22.88 -13.36
C HIS A 237 13.85 -21.51 -13.91
N LEU A 238 14.20 -20.57 -13.01
CA LEU A 238 14.53 -19.19 -13.37
C LEU A 238 16.00 -19.01 -13.82
N ALA A 239 16.85 -20.02 -13.61
CA ALA A 239 18.26 -19.97 -13.99
C ALA A 239 18.48 -19.78 -15.50
N ASP A 240 17.50 -20.21 -16.33
CA ASP A 240 17.58 -20.13 -17.79
C ASP A 240 16.92 -18.85 -18.35
N VAL A 241 16.54 -17.91 -17.49
CA VAL A 241 15.87 -16.65 -17.89
C VAL A 241 16.93 -15.56 -18.01
N PRO A 242 17.23 -15.05 -19.22
CA PRO A 242 18.32 -14.10 -19.43
C PRO A 242 18.21 -12.83 -18.59
N GLU A 243 17.01 -12.28 -18.45
CA GLU A 243 16.71 -11.06 -17.71
C GLU A 243 16.98 -11.22 -16.20
N LEU A 244 17.00 -12.47 -15.71
CA LEU A 244 17.25 -12.79 -14.30
C LEU A 244 18.67 -13.23 -14.01
N GLN A 245 19.52 -13.41 -15.02
CA GLN A 245 20.93 -13.81 -14.82
C GLN A 245 21.77 -12.66 -14.28
N ARG A 246 21.39 -11.40 -14.59
CA ARG A 246 22.09 -10.18 -14.16
C ARG A 246 21.11 -9.16 -13.57
N PRO A 247 20.40 -9.51 -12.48
CA PRO A 247 19.33 -8.67 -11.93
C PRO A 247 19.84 -7.30 -11.46
N ASN A 248 21.12 -7.17 -11.14
CA ASN A 248 21.72 -5.91 -10.68
C ASN A 248 21.97 -4.92 -11.82
N GLU A 249 22.03 -5.38 -13.08
CA GLU A 249 22.22 -4.49 -14.25
C GLU A 249 20.91 -3.76 -14.60
N ASN A 250 19.76 -4.45 -14.43
CA ASN A 250 18.44 -3.85 -14.62
C ASN A 250 17.41 -4.40 -13.60
N PRO A 251 17.43 -3.91 -12.35
CA PRO A 251 16.56 -4.42 -11.28
C PRO A 251 15.07 -4.26 -11.58
N ALA A 252 14.71 -3.21 -12.31
CA ALA A 252 13.30 -2.95 -12.68
C ALA A 252 12.78 -3.97 -13.68
N GLU A 253 13.59 -4.37 -14.67
CA GLU A 253 13.26 -5.40 -15.63
C GLU A 253 13.16 -6.77 -14.98
N ALA A 254 14.16 -7.14 -14.17
CA ALA A 254 14.14 -8.40 -13.42
C ALA A 254 12.89 -8.51 -12.53
N SER A 255 12.51 -7.44 -11.84
CA SER A 255 11.30 -7.40 -11.00
C SER A 255 10.02 -7.52 -11.82
N ARG A 256 9.95 -6.91 -13.02
CA ARG A 256 8.82 -7.06 -13.93
C ARG A 256 8.71 -8.50 -14.44
N THR A 257 9.82 -9.08 -14.92
CA THR A 257 9.84 -10.47 -15.41
C THR A 257 9.35 -11.45 -14.35
N LEU A 258 9.79 -11.29 -13.10
CA LEU A 258 9.31 -12.14 -11.99
C LEU A 258 7.82 -11.97 -11.73
N ARG A 259 7.30 -10.74 -11.77
CA ARG A 259 5.86 -10.48 -11.63
C ARG A 259 5.07 -11.08 -12.78
N ASP A 260 5.49 -10.87 -14.02
CA ASP A 260 4.81 -11.42 -15.19
C ASP A 260 4.73 -12.95 -15.13
N PHE A 261 5.79 -13.60 -14.65
CA PHE A 261 5.78 -15.04 -14.45
C PHE A 261 4.82 -15.49 -13.34
N ALA A 262 4.75 -14.73 -12.24
CA ALA A 262 3.86 -15.02 -11.13
C ALA A 262 2.39 -14.72 -11.47
N ASP A 263 2.13 -13.67 -12.24
CA ASP A 263 0.78 -13.13 -12.49
C ASP A 263 0.12 -13.68 -13.77
N ASP A 264 0.93 -14.02 -14.79
CA ASP A 264 0.46 -14.56 -16.07
C ASP A 264 1.35 -15.71 -16.58
N GLY A 265 1.88 -16.53 -15.68
CA GLY A 265 2.69 -17.69 -16.03
C GLY A 265 1.91 -18.76 -16.79
N ALA A 266 2.63 -19.75 -17.30
CA ALA A 266 2.05 -20.84 -18.11
C ALA A 266 0.92 -21.58 -17.37
N ILE A 267 1.04 -21.75 -16.05
CA ILE A 267 0.02 -22.43 -15.23
C ILE A 267 -1.29 -21.64 -15.24
N TRP A 268 -1.23 -20.31 -15.01
CA TRP A 268 -2.42 -19.46 -15.05
C TRP A 268 -3.13 -19.53 -16.42
N ARG A 269 -2.36 -19.46 -17.50
CA ARG A 269 -2.90 -19.57 -18.86
C ARG A 269 -3.51 -20.93 -19.15
N GLN A 270 -2.88 -22.01 -18.70
CA GLN A 270 -3.40 -23.39 -18.86
C GLN A 270 -4.71 -23.58 -18.09
N LEU A 271 -4.82 -23.07 -16.87
CA LEU A 271 -6.04 -23.13 -16.07
C LEU A 271 -7.19 -22.37 -16.75
N GLY A 272 -6.93 -21.17 -17.27
CA GLY A 272 -7.91 -20.41 -18.05
C GLY A 272 -8.31 -21.13 -19.35
N ALA A 273 -7.36 -21.71 -20.07
CA ALA A 273 -7.63 -22.50 -21.27
C ALA A 273 -8.42 -23.79 -20.97
N ALA A 274 -8.28 -24.36 -19.77
CA ALA A 274 -9.10 -25.46 -19.29
C ALA A 274 -10.51 -25.04 -18.84
N GLY A 275 -10.85 -23.74 -18.95
CA GLY A 275 -12.17 -23.22 -18.61
C GLY A 275 -12.39 -22.95 -17.13
N MET A 276 -11.34 -22.97 -16.31
CA MET A 276 -11.45 -22.63 -14.88
C MET A 276 -11.52 -21.10 -14.67
N ASP A 277 -12.32 -20.68 -13.70
CA ASP A 277 -12.26 -19.33 -13.19
C ASP A 277 -11.12 -19.21 -12.18
N ARG A 278 -10.23 -18.24 -12.38
CA ARG A 278 -9.03 -18.05 -11.58
C ARG A 278 -9.27 -16.93 -10.57
N PHE A 279 -9.08 -17.25 -9.31
CA PHE A 279 -9.26 -16.32 -8.20
C PHE A 279 -7.95 -16.18 -7.44
N SER A 280 -7.69 -14.99 -6.91
CA SER A 280 -6.54 -14.75 -6.03
C SER A 280 -6.99 -13.99 -4.79
N ILE A 281 -6.59 -14.48 -3.60
CA ILE A 281 -6.75 -13.77 -2.33
C ILE A 281 -5.39 -13.18 -1.97
N SER A 282 -5.34 -11.85 -1.93
CA SER A 282 -4.09 -11.11 -1.72
C SER A 282 -3.60 -11.21 -0.28
N SER A 283 -2.31 -11.51 -0.09
CA SER A 283 -1.64 -11.40 1.21
C SER A 283 -1.44 -9.94 1.67
N GLY A 284 -1.62 -8.98 0.76
CA GLY A 284 -1.25 -7.58 0.97
C GLY A 284 0.21 -7.27 0.71
N TRP A 285 1.02 -8.27 0.36
CA TRP A 285 2.40 -8.06 -0.07
C TRP A 285 2.41 -7.57 -1.52
N ALA A 286 2.92 -6.37 -1.68
CA ALA A 286 2.77 -5.58 -2.89
C ALA A 286 3.30 -6.23 -4.18
N GLN A 287 4.32 -7.08 -4.06
CA GLN A 287 4.99 -7.72 -5.19
C GLN A 287 4.45 -9.14 -5.50
N LEU A 288 3.52 -9.66 -4.70
CA LEU A 288 3.08 -11.05 -4.75
C LEU A 288 1.59 -11.23 -5.08
N GLY A 289 0.89 -10.14 -5.41
CA GLY A 289 -0.52 -10.19 -5.79
C GLY A 289 -0.70 -10.60 -7.25
N GLN A 290 -1.50 -11.64 -7.51
CA GLN A 290 -1.92 -12.04 -8.86
C GLN A 290 -3.15 -11.23 -9.26
N ARG A 291 -3.05 -10.49 -10.36
CA ARG A 291 -4.09 -9.57 -10.81
C ARG A 291 -4.74 -9.97 -12.14
N ARG A 292 -4.05 -10.74 -12.98
CA ARG A 292 -4.55 -11.20 -14.27
C ARG A 292 -5.44 -12.44 -14.11
N VAL A 293 -6.41 -12.31 -13.23
CA VAL A 293 -7.36 -13.37 -12.84
C VAL A 293 -8.78 -12.81 -12.86
N GLU A 294 -9.80 -13.67 -12.90
CA GLU A 294 -11.20 -13.26 -12.99
C GLU A 294 -11.68 -12.56 -11.71
N ARG A 295 -11.11 -12.91 -10.55
CA ARG A 295 -11.47 -12.26 -9.27
C ARG A 295 -10.25 -12.10 -8.37
N VAL A 296 -10.03 -10.88 -7.94
CA VAL A 296 -9.06 -10.57 -6.88
C VAL A 296 -9.81 -10.19 -5.62
N VAL A 297 -9.51 -10.84 -4.50
CA VAL A 297 -10.02 -10.50 -3.17
C VAL A 297 -8.91 -9.79 -2.40
N GLU A 298 -9.16 -8.53 -2.08
CA GLU A 298 -8.24 -7.70 -1.28
C GLU A 298 -8.79 -7.58 0.14
N PRO A 299 -8.14 -8.16 1.14
CA PRO A 299 -8.51 -7.93 2.54
C PRO A 299 -8.47 -6.44 2.89
N PRO A 300 -9.39 -5.95 3.75
CA PRO A 300 -9.52 -4.51 4.04
C PRO A 300 -8.35 -3.90 4.81
N GLN A 301 -7.50 -4.73 5.39
CA GLN A 301 -6.33 -4.29 6.15
C GLN A 301 -5.32 -3.52 5.26
N LEU A 302 -4.45 -2.74 5.88
CA LEU A 302 -3.43 -1.99 5.15
C LEU A 302 -2.50 -2.94 4.37
N SER A 303 -2.23 -2.62 3.12
CA SER A 303 -1.20 -3.29 2.32
C SER A 303 0.19 -2.97 2.85
N GLU A 304 1.19 -3.76 2.44
CA GLU A 304 2.61 -3.48 2.75
C GLU A 304 3.00 -2.04 2.35
N PHE A 305 2.63 -1.61 1.16
CA PHE A 305 2.94 -0.24 0.69
C PHE A 305 2.33 0.84 1.60
N GLU A 306 1.09 0.66 2.03
CA GLU A 306 0.43 1.62 2.93
C GLU A 306 1.05 1.62 4.33
N VAL A 307 1.49 0.47 4.82
CA VAL A 307 2.24 0.38 6.08
C VAL A 307 3.60 1.08 5.95
N VAL A 308 4.34 0.87 4.85
CA VAL A 308 5.60 1.60 4.56
C VAL A 308 5.37 3.10 4.52
N LEU A 309 4.34 3.53 3.77
CA LEU A 309 3.99 4.95 3.65
C LEU A 309 3.63 5.56 5.02
N LEU A 310 2.80 4.87 5.81
CA LEU A 310 2.42 5.34 7.15
C LEU A 310 3.66 5.49 8.06
N ARG A 311 4.54 4.49 8.07
CA ARG A 311 5.77 4.49 8.88
C ARG A 311 6.80 5.51 8.42
N SER A 312 6.78 5.87 7.13
CA SER A 312 7.61 6.95 6.61
C SER A 312 7.14 8.34 7.08
N THR A 313 6.12 8.40 7.96
CA THR A 313 5.52 9.62 8.47
C THR A 313 5.58 9.70 10.00
N GLY A 314 5.46 10.91 10.55
CA GLY A 314 5.32 11.15 11.98
C GLY A 314 4.04 10.55 12.57
N ILE A 315 3.00 10.36 11.75
CA ILE A 315 1.77 9.65 12.14
C ILE A 315 2.11 8.21 12.54
N GLY A 316 2.90 7.50 11.74
CA GLY A 316 3.36 6.15 12.07
C GLY A 316 4.15 6.10 13.38
N THR A 317 5.02 7.08 13.62
CA THR A 317 5.75 7.23 14.90
C THR A 317 4.80 7.39 16.08
N ILE A 318 3.77 8.23 15.95
CA ILE A 318 2.76 8.45 17.01
C ILE A 318 1.94 7.20 17.25
N VAL A 319 1.43 6.57 16.18
CA VAL A 319 0.64 5.34 16.25
C VAL A 319 1.45 4.23 16.93
N GLY A 320 2.71 4.04 16.53
CA GLY A 320 3.59 3.03 17.16
C GLY A 320 3.80 3.24 18.64
N LYS A 321 3.81 4.50 19.13
CA LYS A 321 3.96 4.81 20.55
C LYS A 321 2.65 4.69 21.34
N LEU A 322 1.53 5.10 20.76
CA LEU A 322 0.24 5.14 21.45
C LEU A 322 -0.51 3.81 21.36
N ALA A 323 -0.26 3.03 20.32
CA ALA A 323 -0.90 1.74 20.06
C ALA A 323 0.13 0.72 19.54
N PRO A 324 1.06 0.26 20.39
CA PRO A 324 2.16 -0.62 19.98
C PRO A 324 1.69 -1.95 19.38
N THR A 325 0.52 -2.43 19.79
CA THR A 325 -0.10 -3.66 19.27
C THR A 325 -0.82 -3.49 17.95
N ALA A 326 -1.01 -2.26 17.46
CA ALA A 326 -1.79 -2.02 16.21
C ALA A 326 -1.16 -2.70 14.99
N GLY A 327 0.16 -2.74 14.88
CA GLY A 327 0.87 -3.43 13.81
C GLY A 327 0.67 -4.96 13.85
N PRO A 328 1.01 -5.65 14.93
CA PRO A 328 0.73 -7.08 15.10
C PRO A 328 -0.74 -7.45 14.90
N THR A 329 -1.66 -6.67 15.46
CA THR A 329 -3.11 -6.89 15.28
C THR A 329 -3.50 -6.80 13.80
N GLN A 330 -3.02 -5.81 13.08
CA GLN A 330 -3.32 -5.62 11.67
C GLN A 330 -2.83 -6.80 10.80
N VAL A 331 -1.65 -7.36 11.11
CA VAL A 331 -1.12 -8.55 10.43
C VAL A 331 -1.94 -9.80 10.77
N ALA A 332 -2.24 -10.02 12.07
CA ALA A 332 -3.05 -11.13 12.52
C ALA A 332 -4.45 -11.11 11.90
N ASP A 333 -5.09 -9.93 11.86
CA ASP A 333 -6.41 -9.77 11.24
C ASP A 333 -6.37 -10.01 9.74
N ARG A 334 -5.30 -9.61 9.05
CA ARG A 334 -5.12 -9.92 7.63
C ARG A 334 -5.04 -11.43 7.40
N ILE A 335 -4.23 -12.14 8.18
CA ILE A 335 -4.08 -13.61 8.08
C ILE A 335 -5.45 -14.29 8.29
N ARG A 336 -6.16 -13.91 9.36
CA ARG A 336 -7.50 -14.45 9.65
C ARG A 336 -8.51 -14.15 8.55
N THR A 337 -8.50 -12.93 8.03
CA THR A 337 -9.38 -12.51 6.93
C THR A 337 -9.07 -13.29 5.66
N THR A 338 -7.79 -13.46 5.29
CA THR A 338 -7.37 -14.24 4.12
C THR A 338 -7.89 -15.68 4.18
N LEU A 339 -7.78 -16.34 5.34
CA LEU A 339 -8.30 -17.69 5.55
C LEU A 339 -9.84 -17.72 5.53
N SER A 340 -10.49 -16.74 6.14
CA SER A 340 -11.94 -16.61 6.15
C SER A 340 -12.50 -16.40 4.74
N ASP A 341 -11.84 -15.57 3.93
CA ASP A 341 -12.23 -15.32 2.54
C ASP A 341 -12.08 -16.59 1.68
N ALA A 342 -11.06 -17.41 1.93
CA ALA A 342 -10.92 -18.71 1.26
C ALA A 342 -12.10 -19.64 1.58
N VAL A 343 -12.53 -19.71 2.84
CA VAL A 343 -13.70 -20.48 3.28
C VAL A 343 -14.98 -19.92 2.67
N ASN A 344 -15.14 -18.61 2.63
CA ASN A 344 -16.31 -17.97 2.02
C ASN A 344 -16.40 -18.32 0.53
N ILE A 345 -15.29 -18.19 -0.22
CA ILE A 345 -15.23 -18.56 -1.63
C ILE A 345 -15.55 -20.05 -1.83
N ALA A 346 -15.01 -20.94 -0.98
CA ALA A 346 -15.31 -22.37 -1.07
C ALA A 346 -16.80 -22.67 -0.86
N SER A 347 -17.49 -21.85 -0.09
CA SER A 347 -18.93 -21.99 0.22
C SER A 347 -19.85 -21.36 -0.83
N GLU A 348 -19.32 -20.49 -1.70
CA GLU A 348 -20.09 -19.84 -2.77
C GLU A 348 -20.52 -20.87 -3.83
N ARG A 349 -21.77 -20.81 -4.28
CA ARG A 349 -22.22 -21.56 -5.46
C ARG A 349 -21.58 -20.95 -6.71
N HIS A 350 -21.06 -21.82 -7.57
CA HIS A 350 -20.38 -21.37 -8.79
C HIS A 350 -20.69 -22.35 -9.93
N ASP A 351 -20.88 -21.83 -11.13
CA ASP A 351 -21.28 -22.65 -12.29
C ASP A 351 -20.07 -23.27 -13.02
N ARG A 352 -18.87 -22.79 -12.73
CA ARG A 352 -17.61 -23.22 -13.36
C ARG A 352 -16.60 -23.68 -12.31
N PRO A 353 -15.72 -24.65 -12.64
CA PRO A 353 -14.65 -25.01 -11.73
C PRO A 353 -13.72 -23.80 -11.48
N ARG A 354 -13.22 -23.68 -10.27
CA ARG A 354 -12.37 -22.57 -9.84
C ARG A 354 -10.97 -23.03 -9.50
N PHE A 355 -9.99 -22.21 -9.84
CA PHE A 355 -8.65 -22.24 -9.24
C PHE A 355 -8.51 -21.04 -8.33
N VAL A 356 -8.34 -21.27 -7.03
CA VAL A 356 -8.23 -20.22 -6.01
C VAL A 356 -6.83 -20.25 -5.42
N PHE A 357 -6.05 -19.22 -5.68
CA PHE A 357 -4.75 -19.02 -5.04
C PHE A 357 -4.93 -18.20 -3.77
N VAL A 358 -4.48 -18.76 -2.65
CA VAL A 358 -4.57 -18.15 -1.32
C VAL A 358 -3.17 -18.00 -0.77
N HIS A 359 -2.67 -16.77 -0.75
CA HIS A 359 -1.37 -16.47 -0.17
C HIS A 359 -1.53 -15.96 1.27
N VAL A 360 -1.13 -16.80 2.23
CA VAL A 360 -1.19 -16.52 3.67
C VAL A 360 0.20 -16.11 4.14
N PRO A 361 0.40 -14.85 4.60
CA PRO A 361 1.71 -14.36 5.05
C PRO A 361 2.07 -14.87 6.46
N ALA A 362 1.85 -16.17 6.69
CA ALA A 362 2.17 -16.87 7.94
C ALA A 362 2.62 -18.31 7.61
N PRO A 363 3.55 -18.84 8.39
CA PRO A 363 4.24 -18.29 9.57
C PRO A 363 5.46 -17.40 9.26
N HIS A 364 5.48 -16.71 8.12
CA HIS A 364 6.52 -15.71 7.86
C HIS A 364 6.55 -14.60 8.92
N GLU A 365 7.70 -14.07 9.19
CA GLU A 365 7.86 -12.92 10.11
C GLU A 365 7.01 -11.70 9.66
N PRO A 366 6.50 -10.90 10.61
CA PRO A 366 6.62 -11.03 12.07
C PRO A 366 5.68 -12.12 12.63
N TRP A 367 6.15 -12.88 13.59
CA TRP A 367 5.36 -13.93 14.26
C TRP A 367 4.36 -13.30 15.22
N VAL A 368 3.17 -13.05 14.71
CA VAL A 368 2.12 -12.31 15.42
C VAL A 368 1.20 -13.18 16.27
N PHE A 369 1.36 -14.49 16.20
CA PHE A 369 0.58 -15.44 16.98
C PHE A 369 1.45 -16.16 18.02
N GLY A 370 0.94 -16.30 19.22
CA GLY A 370 1.45 -17.23 20.21
C GLY A 370 0.94 -18.65 20.01
N ALA A 371 1.31 -19.55 20.92
CA ALA A 371 1.04 -20.98 20.81
C ALA A 371 -0.45 -21.32 20.75
N ASP A 372 -1.30 -20.55 21.41
CA ASP A 372 -2.75 -20.73 21.46
C ASP A 372 -3.50 -19.88 20.41
N GLY A 373 -2.76 -19.23 19.48
CA GLY A 373 -3.33 -18.39 18.44
C GLY A 373 -3.75 -16.99 18.91
N GLU A 374 -3.41 -16.60 20.14
CA GLU A 374 -3.52 -15.23 20.62
C GLU A 374 -2.53 -14.31 19.92
N ILE A 375 -2.83 -13.01 19.91
CA ILE A 375 -1.91 -12.03 19.32
C ILE A 375 -0.73 -11.83 20.26
N ASN A 376 0.48 -12.09 19.75
CA ASN A 376 1.71 -11.82 20.47
C ASN A 376 1.99 -10.32 20.50
N ALA A 377 1.68 -9.67 21.63
CA ALA A 377 1.87 -8.24 21.82
C ALA A 377 3.36 -7.83 21.89
N ASP A 378 4.23 -8.76 22.25
CA ASP A 378 5.67 -8.55 22.40
C ASP A 378 6.42 -8.70 21.06
N THR A 379 5.71 -8.97 19.98
CA THR A 379 6.32 -8.99 18.65
C THR A 379 6.90 -7.61 18.32
N PRO A 380 8.24 -7.46 18.26
CA PRO A 380 8.86 -6.16 18.07
C PRO A 380 8.41 -5.55 16.74
N GLY A 381 7.86 -4.35 16.81
CA GLY A 381 7.81 -3.40 15.71
C GLY A 381 6.92 -3.69 14.53
N GLY A 382 6.09 -4.70 14.52
CA GLY A 382 5.16 -4.96 13.38
C GLY A 382 5.88 -5.03 12.03
N TYR A 383 5.25 -5.56 11.07
CA TYR A 383 5.50 -5.85 9.65
C TYR A 383 6.78 -5.34 8.95
N LEU A 384 7.47 -4.30 9.42
CA LEU A 384 8.58 -3.67 8.68
C LEU A 384 9.84 -3.36 9.47
N GLU A 385 9.85 -3.55 10.78
CA GLU A 385 11.08 -3.21 11.52
C GLU A 385 12.21 -4.19 11.22
N LYS A 386 11.91 -5.39 10.73
CA LYS A 386 12.94 -6.40 10.49
C LYS A 386 12.58 -7.33 9.33
N PHE A 387 12.68 -6.83 8.13
CA PHE A 387 12.93 -7.67 6.95
C PHE A 387 14.33 -8.33 6.98
N HIS A 388 15.07 -8.13 8.05
CA HIS A 388 16.42 -8.66 8.25
C HIS A 388 16.42 -9.69 9.37
N GLY A 389 15.57 -10.71 9.22
CA GLY A 389 15.70 -12.00 9.91
C GLY A 389 16.04 -11.95 11.39
N GLY A 390 15.53 -12.84 12.15
CA GLY A 390 15.77 -13.17 13.56
C GLY A 390 17.07 -12.83 14.28
N GLU A 391 17.95 -11.98 13.74
CA GLU A 391 19.20 -11.55 14.41
C GLU A 391 18.97 -10.75 15.69
N SER A 392 17.76 -10.22 15.88
CA SER A 392 17.44 -9.42 17.05
C SER A 392 16.50 -10.10 18.03
N LEU A 393 16.03 -11.30 17.72
CA LEU A 393 15.28 -12.11 18.68
C LEU A 393 16.24 -12.88 19.58
N THR A 394 15.93 -12.91 20.88
CA THR A 394 16.64 -13.83 21.78
C THR A 394 16.31 -15.27 21.40
N PRO A 395 17.15 -16.26 21.81
CA PRO A 395 16.84 -17.68 21.59
C PRO A 395 15.46 -18.10 22.09
N GLU A 396 14.96 -17.44 23.15
CA GLU A 396 13.65 -17.70 23.74
C GLU A 396 12.50 -17.06 22.96
N GLN A 397 12.79 -16.10 22.07
CA GLN A 397 11.80 -15.42 21.22
C GLN A 397 11.76 -15.98 19.79
N ARG A 398 12.69 -16.88 19.46
CA ARG A 398 12.72 -17.63 18.19
C ARG A 398 11.98 -18.96 18.37
#